data_8c2c7e38a14db24200c6e19428ba964d
#
_entry.id   8c2c7e38a14db24200c6e19428ba964d
#
_cell.length_a   1.000
_cell.length_b   1.000
_cell.length_c   1.000
_cell.angle_alpha   90.00
_cell.angle_beta   90.00
_cell.angle_gamma   90.00
#
_symmetry.space_group_name_H-M   'P 1'
#
loop_
_entity.id
_entity.type
_entity.pdbx_description
1 polymer ?
#
loop_
_entity_poly.entity_id
_entity_poly.type
_entity_poly.pdbx_seq_one_letter_code
_entity_poly.pdbx_strand_id
1 'polypeptide(L)'
;MKSPKKNVIVRFPTSYSGGGGEQLSFYAPFVRLDRVNQQGKRVVTEKSLIPSLFFIQCTNRQVEIFDQLMGDMTRIYTHLKEGKVQPIAIPLRQMEMFIQVSSGDQEGLEYYGPDAFDWRKGEKVRVIDGRFKGLEGEIKRIDGSKRLIVAIEGICCVATTYIPRCFLEKL
;
A
#
# COMPACT_ATOMS: atom_id res chain seq x y z
N MET A 1 5.38 -19.82 -23.38
CA MET A 1 4.35 -19.65 -22.33
C MET A 1 4.94 -18.76 -21.24
N LYS A 2 4.33 -17.59 -20.95
CA LYS A 2 4.76 -16.75 -19.81
C LYS A 2 4.28 -17.45 -18.53
N SER A 3 5.20 -17.74 -17.60
CA SER A 3 4.84 -18.23 -16.27
C SER A 3 3.81 -17.30 -15.62
N PRO A 4 2.79 -17.82 -14.93
CA PRO A 4 1.83 -16.99 -14.23
C PRO A 4 2.59 -16.07 -13.25
N LYS A 5 2.27 -14.78 -13.27
CA LYS A 5 2.86 -13.83 -12.31
C LYS A 5 2.42 -14.25 -10.91
N LYS A 6 3.37 -14.59 -10.04
CA LYS A 6 3.06 -14.88 -8.64
C LYS A 6 2.60 -13.60 -7.95
N ASN A 7 1.59 -13.72 -7.09
CA ASN A 7 1.18 -12.63 -6.23
C ASN A 7 2.28 -12.29 -5.24
N VAL A 8 2.53 -11.02 -5.02
CA VAL A 8 3.55 -10.54 -4.09
C VAL A 8 2.88 -10.18 -2.77
N ILE A 9 3.45 -10.67 -1.70
CA ILE A 9 2.92 -10.48 -0.34
C ILE A 9 3.92 -9.70 0.48
N VAL A 10 3.42 -8.71 1.20
CA VAL A 10 4.21 -7.91 2.13
C VAL A 10 3.58 -7.95 3.51
N ARG A 11 4.41 -8.20 4.50
CA ARG A 11 3.99 -8.31 5.90
C ARG A 11 4.01 -6.96 6.61
N PHE A 12 3.03 -6.73 7.48
CA PHE A 12 3.09 -5.69 8.51
C PHE A 12 2.76 -6.29 9.89
N PRO A 13 3.31 -5.73 10.99
CA PRO A 13 3.18 -6.33 12.31
C PRO A 13 1.75 -6.22 12.85
N THR A 14 1.38 -7.19 13.67
CA THR A 14 0.16 -7.11 14.49
C THR A 14 0.41 -6.19 15.67
N SER A 15 -0.50 -5.28 15.96
CA SER A 15 -0.49 -4.46 17.18
C SER A 15 -0.97 -5.23 18.43
N TYR A 16 -1.28 -6.52 18.30
CA TYR A 16 -1.92 -7.30 19.35
C TYR A 16 -0.99 -8.37 19.94
N SER A 17 -0.63 -8.17 21.19
CA SER A 17 -0.01 -9.16 22.08
C SER A 17 -1.06 -9.68 23.07
N GLY A 18 -1.97 -10.55 22.61
CA GLY A 18 -2.98 -11.07 23.54
C GLY A 18 -3.94 -12.08 22.93
N GLY A 19 -3.78 -13.30 23.25
CA GLY A 19 -4.76 -14.34 23.47
C GLY A 19 -5.82 -14.66 22.43
N GLY A 20 -5.73 -15.83 21.82
CA GLY A 20 -6.89 -16.55 21.30
C GLY A 20 -7.19 -16.34 19.83
N GLY A 21 -6.78 -17.31 19.02
CA GLY A 21 -7.15 -17.42 17.61
C GLY A 21 -6.23 -16.64 16.68
N GLU A 22 -5.39 -17.36 15.97
CA GLU A 22 -4.48 -16.79 14.95
C GLU A 22 -5.27 -16.35 13.72
N GLN A 23 -5.94 -15.20 13.79
CA GLN A 23 -6.63 -14.62 12.64
C GLN A 23 -5.63 -13.83 11.81
N LEU A 24 -5.37 -14.26 10.58
CA LEU A 24 -4.64 -13.50 9.58
C LEU A 24 -5.56 -12.42 9.01
N SER A 25 -5.10 -11.17 9.07
CA SER A 25 -5.77 -10.07 8.39
C SER A 25 -4.98 -9.71 7.13
N PHE A 26 -5.68 -9.37 6.06
CA PHE A 26 -5.03 -8.92 4.84
C PHE A 26 -5.62 -7.60 4.36
N TYR A 27 -4.83 -6.86 3.60
CA TYR A 27 -5.23 -5.64 2.94
C TYR A 27 -4.76 -5.62 1.49
N ALA A 28 -5.66 -5.30 0.59
CA ALA A 28 -5.34 -5.02 -0.80
C ALA A 28 -6.11 -3.76 -1.22
N PRO A 29 -5.43 -2.73 -1.76
CA PRO A 29 -6.12 -1.56 -2.26
C PRO A 29 -6.87 -1.92 -3.54
N PHE A 30 -8.18 -1.65 -3.57
CA PHE A 30 -9.02 -1.85 -4.74
C PHE A 30 -10.05 -0.73 -4.89
N VAL A 31 -10.47 -0.51 -6.12
CA VAL A 31 -11.54 0.42 -6.47
C VAL A 31 -12.76 -0.35 -6.95
N ARG A 32 -13.93 0.09 -6.53
CA ARG A 32 -15.22 -0.39 -7.06
C ARG A 32 -15.57 0.44 -8.28
N LEU A 33 -15.72 -0.23 -9.41
CA LEU A 33 -16.11 0.39 -10.66
C LEU A 33 -17.54 -0.02 -11.00
N ASP A 34 -18.44 0.96 -11.04
CA ASP A 34 -19.79 0.75 -11.57
C ASP A 34 -19.72 0.76 -13.09
N ARG A 35 -20.05 -0.35 -13.70
CA ARG A 35 -20.12 -0.50 -15.15
C ARG A 35 -21.51 -0.95 -15.57
N VAL A 36 -21.94 -0.49 -16.73
CA VAL A 36 -23.14 -1.05 -17.39
C VAL A 36 -22.63 -2.09 -18.35
N ASN A 37 -23.11 -3.34 -18.23
CA ASN A 37 -22.77 -4.42 -19.15
C ASN A 37 -23.48 -4.23 -20.49
N GLN A 38 -23.16 -5.06 -21.48
CA GLN A 38 -23.75 -5.00 -22.82
C GLN A 38 -25.30 -5.23 -22.82
N GLN A 39 -25.84 -5.73 -21.72
CA GLN A 39 -27.28 -5.98 -21.53
C GLN A 39 -27.97 -4.83 -20.75
N GLY A 40 -27.30 -3.70 -20.51
CA GLY A 40 -27.84 -2.57 -19.79
C GLY A 40 -27.92 -2.73 -18.27
N LYS A 41 -27.38 -3.81 -17.69
CA LYS A 41 -27.40 -4.07 -16.25
C LYS A 41 -26.18 -3.44 -15.57
N ARG A 42 -26.41 -2.74 -14.45
CA ARG A 42 -25.29 -2.25 -13.60
C ARG A 42 -24.57 -3.43 -12.96
N VAL A 43 -23.27 -3.46 -13.13
CA VAL A 43 -22.37 -4.47 -12.54
C VAL A 43 -21.28 -3.71 -11.77
N VAL A 44 -21.14 -4.01 -10.48
CA VAL A 44 -20.03 -3.52 -9.66
C VAL A 44 -18.86 -4.47 -9.84
N THR A 45 -17.74 -3.94 -10.31
CA THR A 45 -16.50 -4.72 -10.48
C THR A 45 -15.44 -4.16 -9.56
N GLU A 46 -14.78 -5.00 -8.80
CA GLU A 46 -13.61 -4.61 -8.00
C GLU A 46 -12.34 -4.76 -8.84
N LYS A 47 -11.55 -3.71 -8.91
CA LYS A 47 -10.27 -3.70 -9.59
C LYS A 47 -9.17 -3.41 -8.58
N SER A 48 -8.17 -4.28 -8.49
CA SER A 48 -6.97 -4.01 -7.70
C SER A 48 -6.23 -2.80 -8.26
N LEU A 49 -5.86 -1.88 -7.38
CA LEU A 49 -5.12 -0.67 -7.72
C LEU A 49 -3.63 -0.94 -7.91
N ILE A 50 -3.11 -1.94 -7.20
CA ILE A 50 -1.74 -2.46 -7.39
C ILE A 50 -1.87 -3.94 -7.75
N PRO A 51 -1.78 -4.28 -9.05
CA PRO A 51 -1.94 -5.66 -9.49
C PRO A 51 -0.97 -6.61 -8.80
N SER A 52 -1.48 -7.73 -8.33
CA SER A 52 -0.71 -8.82 -7.72
C SER A 52 0.02 -8.45 -6.41
N LEU A 53 -0.33 -7.34 -5.76
CA LEU A 53 0.21 -6.96 -4.45
C LEU A 53 -0.89 -6.98 -3.40
N PHE A 54 -0.61 -7.62 -2.26
CA PHE A 54 -1.43 -7.51 -1.07
C PHE A 54 -0.58 -7.59 0.20
N PHE A 55 -1.12 -7.05 1.28
CA PHE A 55 -0.46 -6.95 2.57
C PHE A 55 -1.10 -7.91 3.56
N ILE A 56 -0.29 -8.57 4.38
CA ILE A 56 -0.81 -9.43 5.45
C ILE A 56 -0.34 -8.91 6.81
N GLN A 57 -1.26 -8.89 7.75
CA GLN A 57 -0.96 -8.60 9.15
C GLN A 57 -0.70 -9.92 9.87
N CYS A 58 0.55 -10.17 10.22
CA CYS A 58 0.94 -11.43 10.82
C CYS A 58 2.26 -11.34 11.60
N THR A 59 2.52 -12.34 12.40
CA THR A 59 3.81 -12.56 13.08
C THR A 59 4.85 -13.15 12.13
N ASN A 60 6.12 -13.20 12.54
CA ASN A 60 7.18 -13.86 11.77
C ASN A 60 6.87 -15.35 11.54
N ARG A 61 6.38 -16.04 12.58
CA ARG A 61 6.03 -17.45 12.48
C ARG A 61 4.88 -17.71 11.49
N GLN A 62 3.88 -16.85 11.50
CA GLN A 62 2.75 -16.98 10.58
C GLN A 62 3.16 -16.76 9.12
N VAL A 63 4.10 -15.83 8.84
CA VAL A 63 4.59 -15.63 7.47
C VAL A 63 5.35 -16.83 6.94
N GLU A 64 6.12 -17.52 7.80
CA GLU A 64 6.82 -18.75 7.42
C GLU A 64 5.83 -19.89 7.10
N ILE A 65 4.80 -20.07 7.92
CA ILE A 65 3.74 -21.05 7.65
C ILE A 65 3.01 -20.70 6.37
N PHE A 66 2.70 -19.44 6.17
CA PHE A 66 2.02 -18.96 4.95
C PHE A 66 2.86 -19.24 3.69
N ASP A 67 4.18 -18.98 3.75
CA ASP A 67 5.10 -19.24 2.62
C ASP A 67 5.17 -20.74 2.30
N GLN A 68 5.20 -21.61 3.32
CA GLN A 68 5.16 -23.06 3.13
C GLN A 68 3.88 -23.53 2.45
N LEU A 69 2.74 -22.96 2.80
CA LEU A 69 1.43 -23.37 2.25
C LEU A 69 1.14 -22.77 0.87
N MET A 70 1.60 -21.57 0.60
CA MET A 70 1.20 -20.77 -0.57
C MET A 70 2.35 -20.41 -1.50
N GLY A 71 3.59 -20.86 -1.21
CA GLY A 71 4.80 -20.46 -1.93
C GLY A 71 4.80 -20.74 -3.44
N ASP A 72 3.99 -21.69 -3.92
CA ASP A 72 3.80 -21.92 -5.35
C ASP A 72 2.97 -20.85 -6.05
N MET A 73 2.03 -20.23 -5.34
CA MET A 73 1.09 -19.22 -5.87
C MET A 73 1.50 -17.79 -5.51
N THR A 74 2.33 -17.61 -4.49
CA THR A 74 2.69 -16.32 -3.94
C THR A 74 4.19 -16.16 -3.79
N ARG A 75 4.65 -14.94 -3.64
CA ARG A 75 6.03 -14.60 -3.29
C ARG A 75 6.01 -13.58 -2.18
N ILE A 76 6.70 -13.89 -1.07
CA ILE A 76 6.90 -12.93 0.00
C ILE A 76 7.97 -11.92 -0.41
N TYR A 77 7.72 -10.65 -0.13
CA TYR A 77 8.70 -9.60 -0.35
C TYR A 77 9.80 -9.68 0.72
N THR A 78 11.03 -9.83 0.27
CA THR A 78 12.19 -10.06 1.16
C THR A 78 13.27 -9.03 0.95
N HIS A 79 14.10 -8.83 1.94
CA HIS A 79 15.32 -8.06 1.87
C HIS A 79 16.53 -8.86 2.41
N LEU A 80 17.71 -8.46 2.02
CA LEU A 80 18.94 -8.97 2.59
C LEU A 80 19.31 -8.13 3.82
N LYS A 81 19.28 -8.73 5.01
CA LYS A 81 19.69 -8.11 6.27
C LYS A 81 20.72 -9.01 6.94
N GLU A 82 21.90 -8.44 7.24
CA GLU A 82 22.99 -9.17 7.93
C GLU A 82 23.35 -10.49 7.22
N GLY A 83 23.37 -10.48 5.88
CA GLY A 83 23.67 -11.67 5.07
C GLY A 83 22.56 -12.72 5.00
N LYS A 84 21.39 -12.48 5.58
CA LYS A 84 20.22 -13.37 5.56
C LYS A 84 19.06 -12.74 4.80
N VAL A 85 18.41 -13.56 3.98
CA VAL A 85 17.15 -13.16 3.33
C VAL A 85 16.02 -13.23 4.37
N GLN A 86 15.34 -12.11 4.60
CA GLN A 86 14.26 -12.00 5.58
C GLN A 86 13.04 -11.33 4.96
N PRO A 87 11.82 -11.73 5.37
CA PRO A 87 10.60 -11.02 4.97
C PRO A 87 10.66 -9.55 5.37
N ILE A 88 10.31 -8.66 4.46
CA ILE A 88 10.17 -7.23 4.80
C ILE A 88 9.00 -7.05 5.76
N ALA A 89 9.25 -6.34 6.85
CA ALA A 89 8.24 -5.91 7.79
C ALA A 89 8.00 -4.42 7.61
N ILE A 90 6.82 -4.04 7.11
CA ILE A 90 6.42 -2.65 6.99
C ILE A 90 6.18 -2.08 8.40
N PRO A 91 6.76 -0.92 8.75
CA PRO A 91 6.42 -0.23 9.99
C PRO A 91 4.91 0.02 10.06
N LEU A 92 4.30 -0.26 11.22
CA LEU A 92 2.85 -0.15 11.40
C LEU A 92 2.32 1.23 10.99
N ARG A 93 3.00 2.30 11.39
CA ARG A 93 2.63 3.68 11.02
C ARG A 93 2.58 3.92 9.51
N GLN A 94 3.54 3.37 8.74
CA GLN A 94 3.52 3.49 7.27
C GLN A 94 2.30 2.77 6.69
N MET A 95 1.99 1.58 7.22
CA MET A 95 0.85 0.81 6.76
C MET A 95 -0.48 1.49 7.11
N GLU A 96 -0.62 2.04 8.31
CA GLU A 96 -1.80 2.79 8.73
C GLU A 96 -2.05 4.00 7.84
N MET A 97 -1.03 4.80 7.55
CA MET A 97 -1.14 5.95 6.64
C MET A 97 -1.50 5.51 5.21
N PHE A 98 -0.90 4.42 4.73
CA PHE A 98 -1.21 3.87 3.41
C PHE A 98 -2.66 3.37 3.34
N ILE A 99 -3.14 2.64 4.35
CA ILE A 99 -4.54 2.20 4.45
C ILE A 99 -5.46 3.43 4.50
N GLN A 100 -5.15 4.42 5.33
CA GLN A 100 -5.96 5.63 5.45
C GLN A 100 -6.15 6.34 4.11
N VAL A 101 -5.08 6.52 3.32
CA VAL A 101 -5.18 7.20 2.02
C VAL A 101 -5.87 6.32 0.98
N SER A 102 -5.66 5.00 1.02
CA SER A 102 -6.14 4.08 -0.03
C SER A 102 -7.50 3.42 0.24
N SER A 103 -8.06 3.55 1.47
CA SER A 103 -9.39 3.05 1.81
C SER A 103 -10.51 4.08 1.64
N GLY A 104 -10.17 5.36 1.50
CA GLY A 104 -11.14 6.45 1.35
C GLY A 104 -11.64 6.60 -0.09
N ASP A 105 -12.20 7.77 -0.37
CA ASP A 105 -12.51 8.18 -1.72
C ASP A 105 -11.22 8.18 -2.56
N GLN A 106 -11.24 7.43 -3.66
CA GLN A 106 -10.06 7.16 -4.48
C GLN A 106 -9.96 8.10 -5.68
N GLU A 107 -10.84 9.08 -5.77
CA GLU A 107 -10.82 10.03 -6.88
C GLU A 107 -9.50 10.79 -6.92
N GLY A 108 -8.83 10.71 -8.06
CA GLY A 108 -7.55 11.37 -8.32
C GLY A 108 -6.35 10.79 -7.57
N LEU A 109 -6.47 9.63 -6.93
CA LEU A 109 -5.33 8.89 -6.40
C LEU A 109 -4.62 8.13 -7.52
N GLU A 110 -3.31 8.16 -7.52
CA GLU A 110 -2.48 7.43 -8.46
C GLU A 110 -1.50 6.52 -7.70
N TYR A 111 -1.38 5.28 -8.15
CA TYR A 111 -0.55 4.25 -7.50
C TYR A 111 0.67 3.95 -8.36
N TYR A 112 1.83 3.86 -7.70
CA TYR A 112 3.10 3.69 -8.34
C TYR A 112 3.91 2.56 -7.70
N GLY A 113 4.73 1.90 -8.51
CA GLY A 113 5.70 0.90 -8.03
C GLY A 113 6.91 1.51 -7.33
N PRO A 114 7.82 0.66 -6.84
CA PRO A 114 8.98 1.09 -6.04
C PRO A 114 9.94 2.03 -6.78
N ASP A 115 10.05 1.89 -8.10
CA ASP A 115 11.03 2.61 -8.92
C ASP A 115 10.50 3.93 -9.51
N ALA A 116 9.25 4.29 -9.19
CA ALA A 116 8.60 5.45 -9.81
C ALA A 116 9.19 6.80 -9.36
N PHE A 117 9.76 6.87 -8.16
CA PHE A 117 10.28 8.09 -7.58
C PHE A 117 11.60 7.87 -6.84
N ASP A 118 12.48 8.89 -6.82
CA ASP A 118 13.59 8.94 -5.89
C ASP A 118 13.07 9.31 -4.50
N TRP A 119 12.95 8.31 -3.64
CA TRP A 119 12.41 8.41 -2.27
C TRP A 119 13.23 9.26 -1.32
N ARG A 120 14.46 9.60 -1.72
CA ARG A 120 15.38 10.40 -0.89
C ARG A 120 15.25 11.89 -1.12
N LYS A 121 14.46 12.31 -2.09
CA LYS A 121 14.34 13.71 -2.51
C LYS A 121 12.90 14.19 -2.42
N GLY A 122 12.55 14.84 -1.34
CA GLY A 122 11.25 15.49 -1.17
C GLY A 122 11.18 16.27 0.13
N GLU A 123 10.33 17.26 0.18
CA GLU A 123 10.03 18.00 1.42
C GLU A 123 9.03 17.17 2.22
N LYS A 124 9.44 16.75 3.42
CA LYS A 124 8.55 16.00 4.33
C LYS A 124 7.54 16.95 4.95
N VAL A 125 6.29 16.56 4.90
CA VAL A 125 5.17 17.36 5.40
C VAL A 125 4.14 16.50 6.10
N ARG A 126 3.35 17.16 6.96
CA ARG A 126 2.11 16.64 7.53
C ARG A 126 0.95 17.47 7.02
N VAL A 127 -0.16 16.80 6.70
CA VAL A 127 -1.42 17.47 6.34
C VAL A 127 -2.17 17.83 7.63
N ILE A 128 -2.43 19.11 7.83
CA ILE A 128 -3.07 19.62 9.05
C ILE A 128 -4.57 19.84 8.90
N ASP A 129 -5.09 19.84 7.65
CA ASP A 129 -6.51 20.05 7.38
C ASP A 129 -6.96 19.39 6.08
N GLY A 130 -8.29 19.29 5.89
CA GLY A 130 -8.93 18.70 4.72
C GLY A 130 -9.01 17.18 4.77
N ARG A 131 -9.34 16.59 3.60
CA ARG A 131 -9.59 15.16 3.40
C ARG A 131 -8.42 14.26 3.87
N PHE A 132 -7.20 14.74 3.74
CA PHE A 132 -5.98 13.98 4.05
C PHE A 132 -5.36 14.35 5.40
N LYS A 133 -6.11 15.01 6.28
CA LYS A 133 -5.63 15.43 7.60
C LYS A 133 -4.99 14.28 8.38
N GLY A 134 -3.80 14.55 8.93
CA GLY A 134 -2.99 13.58 9.69
C GLY A 134 -2.04 12.73 8.85
N LEU A 135 -2.18 12.71 7.52
CA LEU A 135 -1.22 12.02 6.67
C LEU A 135 0.13 12.73 6.68
N GLU A 136 1.18 11.94 6.70
CA GLU A 136 2.56 12.37 6.52
C GLU A 136 3.12 11.78 5.24
N GLY A 137 3.98 12.52 4.56
CA GLY A 137 4.59 12.05 3.34
C GLY A 137 5.53 13.09 2.74
N GLU A 138 5.86 12.92 1.49
CA GLU A 138 6.74 13.83 0.76
C GLU A 138 5.96 14.56 -0.33
N ILE A 139 6.23 15.86 -0.47
CA ILE A 139 5.67 16.62 -1.59
C ILE A 139 6.54 16.41 -2.83
N LYS A 140 5.91 15.93 -3.90
CA LYS A 140 6.53 15.83 -5.23
C LYS A 140 5.68 16.53 -6.29
N ARG A 141 6.34 16.93 -7.37
CA ARG A 141 5.65 17.51 -8.52
C ARG A 141 5.38 16.40 -9.53
N ILE A 142 4.11 16.16 -9.82
CA ILE A 142 3.64 15.20 -10.83
C ILE A 142 2.76 15.97 -11.81
N ASP A 143 3.06 15.89 -13.08
CA ASP A 143 2.34 16.60 -14.16
C ASP A 143 2.10 18.09 -13.86
N GLY A 144 3.16 18.76 -13.36
CA GLY A 144 3.11 20.19 -13.01
C GLY A 144 2.46 20.52 -11.66
N SER A 145 1.76 19.60 -11.02
CA SER A 145 1.05 19.79 -9.75
C SER A 145 1.81 19.22 -8.57
N LYS A 146 1.76 19.91 -7.42
CA LYS A 146 2.30 19.39 -6.16
C LYS A 146 1.31 18.40 -5.56
N ARG A 147 1.78 17.18 -5.33
CA ARG A 147 1.00 16.10 -4.70
C ARG A 147 1.74 15.54 -3.48
N LEU A 148 1.00 15.09 -2.50
CA LEU A 148 1.55 14.34 -1.38
C LEU A 148 1.74 12.89 -1.81
N ILE A 149 2.93 12.37 -1.56
CA ILE A 149 3.26 10.96 -1.76
C ILE A 149 3.28 10.26 -0.41
N VAL A 150 2.39 9.29 -0.24
CA VAL A 150 2.40 8.38 0.91
C VAL A 150 3.01 7.06 0.45
N ALA A 151 4.16 6.71 1.00
CA ALA A 151 4.96 5.59 0.55
C ALA A 151 5.02 4.45 1.57
N ILE A 152 5.05 3.24 1.06
CA ILE A 152 5.63 2.09 1.72
C ILE A 152 7.00 1.87 1.06
N GLU A 153 8.04 2.26 1.78
CA GLU A 153 9.40 2.37 1.26
C GLU A 153 9.85 1.08 0.58
N GLY A 154 10.34 1.19 -0.66
CA GLY A 154 10.82 0.06 -1.46
C GLY A 154 9.74 -0.87 -2.03
N ILE A 155 8.45 -0.58 -1.84
CA ILE A 155 7.35 -1.45 -2.28
C ILE A 155 6.40 -0.74 -3.21
N CYS A 156 5.76 0.32 -2.74
CA CYS A 156 4.79 1.09 -3.54
C CYS A 156 4.50 2.44 -2.90
N CYS A 157 3.82 3.29 -3.63
CA CYS A 157 3.27 4.52 -3.07
C CYS A 157 1.94 4.91 -3.71
N VAL A 158 1.29 5.84 -3.05
CA VAL A 158 0.11 6.52 -3.57
C VAL A 158 0.37 8.03 -3.61
N ALA A 159 0.12 8.64 -4.77
CA ALA A 159 0.09 10.08 -4.92
C ALA A 159 -1.36 10.56 -4.73
N THR A 160 -1.54 11.57 -3.88
CA THR A 160 -2.84 12.19 -3.67
C THR A 160 -3.16 13.17 -4.80
N THR A 161 -4.37 13.72 -4.79
CA THR A 161 -4.69 14.95 -5.52
C THR A 161 -3.89 16.14 -4.99
N TYR A 162 -4.01 17.29 -5.65
CA TYR A 162 -3.43 18.54 -5.17
C TYR A 162 -3.89 18.85 -3.73
N ILE A 163 -2.95 19.26 -2.87
CA ILE A 163 -3.22 19.71 -1.50
C ILE A 163 -2.80 21.19 -1.40
N PRO A 164 -3.68 22.09 -0.92
CA PRO A 164 -3.35 23.49 -0.70
C PRO A 164 -2.17 23.65 0.27
N ARG A 165 -1.30 24.60 0.01
CA ARG A 165 -0.12 24.87 0.86
C ARG A 165 -0.48 25.19 2.32
N CYS A 166 -1.59 25.88 2.54
CA CYS A 166 -2.09 26.21 3.88
C CYS A 166 -2.49 24.99 4.71
N PHE A 167 -2.66 23.81 4.07
CA PHE A 167 -2.93 22.55 4.74
C PHE A 167 -1.65 21.73 5.01
N LEU A 168 -0.48 22.26 4.70
CA LEU A 168 0.79 21.56 4.84
C LEU A 168 1.65 22.18 5.93
N GLU A 169 2.05 21.36 6.89
CA GLU A 169 3.06 21.67 7.90
C GLU A 169 4.36 20.94 7.53
N LYS A 170 5.47 21.64 7.60
CA LYS A 170 6.80 21.05 7.34
C LYS A 170 7.25 20.24 8.56
N LEU A 171 7.77 19.04 8.35
CA LEU A 171 8.34 18.15 9.37
C LEU A 171 9.86 18.34 9.48
#